data_7d03130f48922dafe5af61a3e48fc58b
#
_entry.id   7d03130f48922dafe5af61a3e48fc58b
#
_cell.length_a   1.000
_cell.length_b   1.000
_cell.length_c   1.000
_cell.angle_alpha   90.00
_cell.angle_beta   90.00
_cell.angle_gamma   90.00
#
_symmetry.space_group_name_H-M   'P 1'
#
loop_
_entity.id
_entity.type
_entity.pdbx_description
1 polymer ?
#
loop_
_entity_poly.entity_id
_entity_poly.type
_entity_poly.pdbx_seq_one_letter_code
_entity_poly.pdbx_strand_id
1 'polypeptide(L)' 'MDHSYRVVKIHGSGPFKRRIMDMGITKNAEIYIRKVAPLGDPVQISIRGYELSLRKEDAECVEIEPINS' A
#
# COMPACT_ATOMS: atom_id res chain seq x y z
N MET A 1 -2.83 4.65 -15.71
CA MET A 1 -2.07 5.81 -15.27
C MET A 1 -1.72 5.67 -13.80
N ASP A 2 -0.49 5.94 -13.46
CA ASP A 2 -0.04 5.79 -12.08
C ASP A 2 -0.49 6.95 -11.22
N HIS A 3 -0.91 6.64 -10.01
CA HIS A 3 -1.33 7.65 -9.07
C HIS A 3 -0.49 7.55 -7.81
N SER A 4 -0.16 8.70 -7.25
CA SER A 4 0.60 8.78 -6.00
C SER A 4 -0.36 8.91 -4.83
N TYR A 5 -0.05 8.18 -3.77
CA TYR A 5 -0.85 8.20 -2.56
C TYR A 5 0.07 8.25 -1.35
N ARG A 6 -0.48 8.71 -0.24
CA ARG A 6 0.24 8.70 1.03
C ARG A 6 -0.49 7.82 2.01
N VAL A 7 0.27 7.04 2.76
CA VAL A 7 -0.31 6.17 3.78
C VAL A 7 -0.74 7.03 4.96
N VAL A 8 -2.02 6.96 5.29
CA VAL A 8 -2.60 7.72 6.40
C VAL A 8 -2.59 6.87 7.66
N LYS A 9 -2.98 5.62 7.54
CA LYS A 9 -3.11 4.75 8.69
C LYS A 9 -3.07 3.28 8.24
N ILE A 10 -2.56 2.44 9.12
CA ILE A 10 -2.57 1.00 8.89
C ILE A 10 -3.49 0.39 9.94
N HIS A 11 -4.54 -0.25 9.47
CA HIS A 11 -5.49 -0.91 10.36
C HIS A 11 -5.01 -2.33 10.66
N GLY A 12 -5.51 -2.88 11.75
CA GLY A 12 -5.09 -4.20 12.17
C GLY A 12 -4.22 -4.12 13.41
N SER A 13 -3.73 -5.26 13.87
CA SER A 13 -2.93 -5.30 15.08
C SER A 13 -2.00 -6.51 15.06
N GLY A 14 -1.01 -6.50 15.97
CA GLY A 14 -0.12 -7.61 16.17
C GLY A 14 0.77 -7.91 14.99
N PRO A 15 1.03 -9.21 14.74
CA PRO A 15 1.97 -9.62 13.71
C PRO A 15 1.60 -9.16 12.30
N PHE A 16 0.31 -9.07 12.02
CA PHE A 16 -0.15 -8.65 10.70
C PHE A 16 0.29 -7.22 10.39
N LYS A 17 0.01 -6.31 11.33
CA LYS A 17 0.37 -4.90 11.14
C LYS A 17 1.88 -4.75 11.04
N ARG A 18 2.61 -5.49 11.88
CA ARG A 18 4.05 -5.44 11.88
C ARG A 18 4.62 -5.87 10.54
N ARG A 19 4.04 -6.93 9.96
CA ARG A 19 4.51 -7.42 8.66
C ARG A 19 4.31 -6.37 7.58
N ILE A 20 3.18 -5.68 7.60
CA ILE A 20 2.91 -4.62 6.64
C ILE A 20 3.95 -3.51 6.79
N MET A 21 4.24 -3.11 8.01
CA MET A 21 5.22 -2.07 8.27
C MET A 21 6.63 -2.49 7.89
N ASP A 22 6.95 -3.76 8.08
CA ASP A 22 8.26 -4.29 7.72
C ASP A 22 8.49 -4.26 6.21
N MET A 23 7.43 -4.26 5.43
CA MET A 23 7.54 -4.13 3.99
C MET A 23 7.80 -2.68 3.54
N GLY A 24 7.87 -1.77 4.49
CA GLY A 24 8.10 -0.36 4.18
C GLY A 24 6.83 0.47 4.13
N ILE A 25 5.68 -0.14 4.33
CA ILE A 25 4.41 0.58 4.31
C ILE A 25 4.18 1.14 5.70
N THR A 26 4.61 2.39 5.89
CA THR A 26 4.48 3.05 7.18
C THR A 26 3.71 4.35 7.00
N LYS A 27 3.24 4.90 8.11
CA LYS A 27 2.50 6.16 8.08
C LYS A 27 3.33 7.23 7.37
N ASN A 28 2.68 7.99 6.49
CA ASN A 28 3.28 9.05 5.68
C ASN A 28 4.16 8.57 4.54
N ALA A 29 4.28 7.27 4.32
CA ALA A 29 5.01 6.75 3.18
C ALA A 29 4.25 7.07 1.89
N GLU A 30 4.98 7.42 0.84
CA GLU A 30 4.38 7.66 -0.46
C GLU A 30 4.42 6.37 -1.27
N ILE A 31 3.30 6.05 -1.89
CA ILE A 31 3.21 4.85 -2.72
C ILE A 31 2.59 5.20 -4.07
N TYR A 32 2.93 4.39 -5.08
CA TYR A 32 2.30 4.46 -6.38
C TYR A 32 1.56 3.16 -6.61
N ILE A 33 0.31 3.26 -7.03
CA ILE A 33 -0.43 2.08 -7.43
C ILE A 33 -0.13 1.86 -8.90
N ARG A 34 0.63 0.79 -9.20
CA ARG A 34 1.09 0.51 -10.54
C ARG A 34 0.09 -0.30 -11.33
N LYS A 35 -0.49 -1.29 -10.70
CA LYS A 35 -1.40 -2.18 -11.38
C LYS A 35 -2.32 -2.86 -10.38
N VAL A 36 -3.56 -3.03 -10.77
CA VAL A 36 -4.54 -3.76 -9.98
C VAL A 36 -5.07 -4.88 -10.85
N ALA A 37 -4.95 -6.12 -10.38
CA ALA A 37 -5.46 -7.26 -11.12
C ALA A 37 -6.99 -7.14 -11.28
N PRO A 38 -7.56 -7.81 -12.29
CA PRO A 38 -8.99 -7.67 -12.58
C PRO A 38 -9.94 -7.86 -11.40
N LEU A 39 -9.56 -8.73 -10.47
CA LEU A 39 -10.39 -8.98 -9.29
C LEU A 39 -9.89 -8.25 -8.05
N GLY A 40 -8.96 -7.31 -8.24
CA GLY A 40 -8.41 -6.56 -7.13
C GLY A 40 -7.33 -7.30 -6.35
N ASP A 41 -6.86 -8.43 -6.85
CA ASP A 41 -5.87 -9.24 -6.14
C ASP A 41 -4.95 -9.92 -7.15
N PRO A 42 -3.64 -9.63 -7.11
CA PRO A 42 -2.97 -8.71 -6.19
C PRO A 42 -3.00 -7.26 -6.66
N VAL A 43 -2.61 -6.38 -5.76
CA VAL A 43 -2.40 -4.97 -6.08
C VAL A 43 -0.90 -4.75 -6.12
N GLN A 44 -0.40 -4.22 -7.24
CA GLN A 44 1.02 -3.93 -7.37
C GLN A 44 1.28 -2.46 -7.09
N ILE A 45 2.19 -2.22 -6.18
CA ILE A 45 2.54 -0.85 -5.81
C ILE A 45 4.04 -0.66 -5.89
N SER A 46 4.45 0.59 -6.01
CA SER A 46 5.84 0.97 -5.94
C SER A 46 6.03 1.83 -4.71
N ILE A 47 7.02 1.51 -3.90
CA ILE A 47 7.29 2.24 -2.68
C ILE A 47 8.81 2.29 -2.45
N ARG A 48 9.30 3.48 -2.15
CA ARG A 48 10.71 3.69 -1.83
C ARG A 48 11.67 3.12 -2.87
N GLY A 49 11.25 3.17 -4.13
CA GLY A 49 12.12 2.74 -5.22
C GLY A 49 12.07 1.25 -5.56
N TYR A 50 11.20 0.50 -4.92
CA TYR A 50 11.03 -0.91 -5.26
C TYR A 50 9.55 -1.25 -5.35
N GLU A 51 9.27 -2.40 -5.94
CA GLU A 51 7.89 -2.83 -6.18
C GLU A 51 7.49 -3.93 -5.23
N LEU A 52 6.23 -3.84 -4.80
CA LEU A 52 5.62 -4.83 -3.92
C LEU A 52 4.29 -5.28 -4.51
N SER A 53 3.94 -6.53 -4.24
CA SER A 53 2.61 -7.04 -4.53
C SER A 53 1.90 -7.25 -3.21
N LEU A 54 0.73 -6.66 -3.07
CA LEU A 54 -0.09 -6.83 -1.87
C LEU A 54 -1.32 -7.64 -2.21
N ARG A 55 -1.69 -8.52 -1.32
CA ARG A 55 -2.96 -9.20 -1.46
C ARG A 55 -4.07 -8.21 -1.16
N LYS A 56 -5.24 -8.48 -1.73
CA LYS A 56 -6.39 -7.61 -1.52
C LYS A 56 -6.66 -7.36 -0.04
N GLU A 57 -6.63 -8.42 0.75
CA GLU A 57 -6.88 -8.31 2.18
C GLU A 57 -5.84 -7.46 2.91
N ASP A 58 -4.58 -7.52 2.44
CA ASP A 58 -3.53 -6.67 3.00
C ASP A 58 -3.76 -5.21 2.60
N ALA A 59 -4.12 -5.01 1.34
CA ALA A 59 -4.33 -3.65 0.84
C ALA A 59 -5.51 -2.97 1.52
N GLU A 60 -6.52 -3.73 1.89
CA GLU A 60 -7.70 -3.18 2.55
C GLU A 60 -7.41 -2.65 3.94
N CYS A 61 -6.31 -3.07 4.53
CA CYS A 61 -5.91 -2.61 5.86
C CYS A 61 -5.07 -1.35 5.82
N VAL A 62 -4.68 -0.90 4.64
CA VAL A 62 -3.88 0.29 4.49
C VAL A 62 -4.77 1.42 3.99
N GLU A 63 -4.91 2.43 4.84
CA GLU A 63 -5.69 3.60 4.47
C GLU A 63 -4.78 4.61 3.81
N ILE A 64 -5.17 5.08 2.64
CA ILE A 64 -4.34 6.00 1.85
C ILE A 64 -5.16 7.21 1.43
N GLU A 65 -4.46 8.27 1.05
CA GLU A 65 -5.11 9.45 0.49
C GLU A 65 -4.32 9.89 -0.75
N PRO A 66 -5.00 10.46 -1.74
CA PRO A 66 -4.30 10.97 -2.93
C PRO A 66 -3.38 12.12 -2.57
N ILE A 67 -2.24 12.16 -3.25
CA ILE A 67 -1.33 13.29 -3.10
C ILE A 67 -1.57 14.22 -4.28
N ASN A 68 -1.96 15.44 -3.97
CA ASN A 68 -2.14 16.46 -4.99
C ASN A 68 -0.83 17.21 -5.12
N SER A 69 -0.27 17.17 -6.29
CA SER A 69 0.96 17.90 -6.57
C SER A 69 0.67 19.13 -7.40
#